data_209abe86d0975ad8b85dba5fe8b0976e
#
_entry.id   209abe86d0975ad8b85dba5fe8b0976e
#
_cell.length_a   1.000
_cell.length_b   1.000
_cell.length_c   1.000
_cell.angle_alpha   90.00
_cell.angle_beta   90.00
_cell.angle_gamma   90.00
#
_symmetry.space_group_name_H-M   'P 1'
#
loop_
_entity.id
_entity.type
_entity.pdbx_description
1 polymer ?
#
loop_
_entity_poly.entity_id
_entity_poly.type
_entity_poly.pdbx_seq_one_letter_code
_entity_poly.pdbx_strand_id
1 'polypeptide(L)'
;DAYEADINFYETALKRQKQLVEQFTAVTCTWCPTGSRFLKHLQDKRQDLAWVALHGPMGSKDPYQTNQSIAIMKALGVNGYPIATFNRSFIEGELTMVMSIQEKNYAEAVASFNKIFTQTDEEFPAFVNLDITANADKDAGTGKDKLVVKVKGTGVKSAADFLKDYALYVYVTEDGIVGPQIDKGQTIKKYVHNNTFRQCLTNIYGDNINWNGDNFDQQLTYDIPKDQLAANMHVVAFVAPKLGNSATPMSELVVNQTNMVAVTVTAGIENTNADADNEIVARYNLAGQKIDTAQKGVNIVKYKNGKVMKVIVK
;
A
#
# COMPACT_ATOMS: atom_id res chain seq x y z
N ASP A 1 10.54 -9.87 38.20
CA ASP A 1 9.95 -11.13 37.71
C ASP A 1 9.53 -10.98 36.24
N ALA A 2 9.66 -12.04 35.45
CA ALA A 2 9.31 -12.03 34.02
C ALA A 2 7.87 -11.61 33.77
N TYR A 3 6.95 -12.01 34.62
CA TYR A 3 5.52 -11.66 34.58
C TYR A 3 5.25 -10.15 34.77
N GLU A 4 5.96 -9.49 35.66
CA GLU A 4 5.85 -8.03 35.85
C GLU A 4 6.47 -7.27 34.64
N ALA A 5 7.54 -7.79 34.06
CA ALA A 5 8.14 -7.24 32.85
C ALA A 5 7.18 -7.31 31.64
N ASP A 6 6.45 -8.41 31.49
CA ASP A 6 5.46 -8.60 30.42
C ASP A 6 4.26 -7.64 30.58
N ILE A 7 3.72 -7.49 31.80
CA ILE A 7 2.62 -6.53 32.06
C ILE A 7 3.06 -5.10 31.73
N ASN A 8 4.22 -4.68 32.23
CA ASN A 8 4.74 -3.34 31.98
C ASN A 8 5.00 -3.07 30.48
N PHE A 9 5.34 -4.11 29.70
CA PHE A 9 5.52 -3.98 28.26
C PHE A 9 4.18 -3.72 27.53
N TYR A 10 3.12 -4.45 27.86
CA TYR A 10 1.79 -4.23 27.29
C TYR A 10 1.20 -2.86 27.64
N GLU A 11 1.52 -2.29 28.80
CA GLU A 11 1.11 -0.94 29.20
C GLU A 11 1.76 0.15 28.32
N THR A 12 2.88 -0.14 27.64
CA THR A 12 3.56 0.79 26.73
C THR A 12 3.13 0.63 25.26
N ALA A 13 2.18 -0.27 24.97
CA ALA A 13 1.73 -0.56 23.63
C ALA A 13 1.25 0.68 22.87
N LEU A 14 1.53 0.69 21.58
CA LEU A 14 1.18 1.78 20.67
C LEU A 14 -0.14 1.49 19.96
N LYS A 15 -0.80 2.54 19.51
CA LYS A 15 -1.95 2.40 18.61
C LYS A 15 -1.47 1.94 17.22
N ARG A 16 -2.19 1.00 16.61
CA ARG A 16 -1.95 0.63 15.23
C ARG A 16 -2.23 1.83 14.30
N GLN A 17 -1.29 2.16 13.42
CA GLN A 17 -1.37 3.32 12.53
C GLN A 17 -2.33 3.07 11.37
N LYS A 18 -2.28 1.85 10.79
CA LYS A 18 -3.17 1.39 9.71
C LYS A 18 -3.52 -0.08 9.90
N GLN A 19 -4.70 -0.46 9.44
CA GLN A 19 -5.15 -1.85 9.37
C GLN A 19 -4.78 -2.40 7.99
N LEU A 20 -3.95 -3.42 7.91
CA LEU A 20 -3.59 -4.07 6.65
C LEU A 20 -4.75 -4.91 6.13
N VAL A 21 -5.12 -4.70 4.88
CA VAL A 21 -6.05 -5.55 4.14
C VAL A 21 -5.36 -6.06 2.88
N GLU A 22 -5.11 -7.36 2.80
CA GLU A 22 -4.58 -8.00 1.60
C GLU A 22 -5.75 -8.72 0.90
N GLN A 23 -6.29 -8.09 -0.16
CA GLN A 23 -7.32 -8.67 -1.01
C GLN A 23 -6.68 -9.54 -2.09
N PHE A 24 -7.20 -10.73 -2.30
CA PHE A 24 -6.81 -11.63 -3.39
C PHE A 24 -7.89 -11.64 -4.46
N THR A 25 -7.48 -11.37 -5.71
CA THR A 25 -8.39 -11.05 -6.81
C THR A 25 -7.84 -11.53 -8.16
N ALA A 26 -8.70 -11.53 -9.18
CA ALA A 26 -8.31 -11.77 -10.56
C ALA A 26 -9.28 -11.06 -11.53
N VAL A 27 -8.79 -10.67 -12.72
CA VAL A 27 -9.62 -9.99 -13.73
C VAL A 27 -10.74 -10.90 -14.29
N THR A 28 -10.56 -12.20 -14.24
CA THR A 28 -11.56 -13.20 -14.66
C THR A 28 -12.52 -13.62 -13.55
N CYS A 29 -12.31 -13.15 -12.32
CA CYS A 29 -13.15 -13.45 -11.17
C CYS A 29 -14.45 -12.61 -11.20
N THR A 30 -15.56 -13.25 -11.45
CA THR A 30 -16.87 -12.58 -11.63
C THR A 30 -17.41 -11.89 -10.37
N TRP A 31 -16.98 -12.33 -9.17
CA TRP A 31 -17.42 -11.78 -7.88
C TRP A 31 -16.37 -10.86 -7.22
N CYS A 32 -15.16 -10.77 -7.78
CA CYS A 32 -14.11 -9.92 -7.24
C CYS A 32 -14.47 -8.44 -7.22
N PRO A 33 -15.14 -7.86 -8.24
CA PRO A 33 -15.60 -6.48 -8.17
C PRO A 33 -16.61 -6.22 -7.03
N THR A 34 -17.41 -7.21 -6.66
CA THR A 34 -18.31 -7.10 -5.49
C THR A 34 -17.50 -6.94 -4.20
N GLY A 35 -16.42 -7.72 -4.03
CA GLY A 35 -15.50 -7.59 -2.91
C GLY A 35 -14.78 -6.23 -2.89
N SER A 36 -14.30 -5.77 -4.04
CA SER A 36 -13.64 -4.48 -4.15
C SER A 36 -14.58 -3.31 -3.83
N ARG A 37 -15.85 -3.38 -4.25
CA ARG A 37 -16.87 -2.38 -3.87
C ARG A 37 -17.12 -2.33 -2.36
N PHE A 38 -17.18 -3.49 -1.72
CA PHE A 38 -17.31 -3.53 -0.26
C PHE A 38 -16.07 -2.96 0.44
N LEU A 39 -14.86 -3.38 0.04
CA LEU A 39 -13.63 -2.85 0.63
C LEU A 39 -13.49 -1.33 0.43
N LYS A 40 -13.90 -0.81 -0.73
CA LYS A 40 -13.97 0.64 -0.96
C LYS A 40 -14.97 1.31 -0.01
N HIS A 41 -16.14 0.72 0.19
CA HIS A 41 -17.12 1.24 1.14
C HIS A 41 -16.58 1.22 2.58
N LEU A 42 -15.90 0.15 2.98
CA LEU A 42 -15.24 0.05 4.28
C LEU A 42 -14.14 1.12 4.44
N GLN A 43 -13.32 1.34 3.40
CA GLN A 43 -12.28 2.37 3.37
C GLN A 43 -12.87 3.78 3.49
N ASP A 44 -14.02 4.06 2.87
CA ASP A 44 -14.70 5.36 2.99
C ASP A 44 -15.22 5.62 4.43
N LYS A 45 -15.50 4.57 5.18
CA LYS A 45 -15.91 4.66 6.59
C LYS A 45 -14.71 4.66 7.55
N ARG A 46 -13.57 4.10 7.13
CA ARG A 46 -12.35 3.97 7.92
C ARG A 46 -11.15 4.52 7.15
N GLN A 47 -10.62 5.65 7.59
CA GLN A 47 -9.45 6.29 6.96
C GLN A 47 -8.12 5.59 7.30
N ASP A 48 -8.17 4.55 8.14
CA ASP A 48 -7.01 3.80 8.64
C ASP A 48 -6.76 2.47 7.92
N LEU A 49 -7.36 2.24 6.74
CA LEU A 49 -7.08 1.04 5.96
C LEU A 49 -5.85 1.22 5.05
N ALA A 50 -4.93 0.27 5.09
CA ALA A 50 -3.90 0.03 4.09
C ALA A 50 -4.33 -1.17 3.25
N TRP A 51 -5.05 -0.90 2.16
CA TRP A 51 -5.60 -1.95 1.29
C TRP A 51 -4.65 -2.22 0.12
N VAL A 52 -4.32 -3.50 -0.07
CA VAL A 52 -3.49 -4.03 -1.17
C VAL A 52 -4.29 -5.08 -1.93
N ALA A 53 -4.47 -4.91 -3.23
CA ALA A 53 -5.14 -5.87 -4.11
C ALA A 53 -4.09 -6.71 -4.87
N LEU A 54 -3.88 -7.94 -4.42
CA LEU A 54 -2.99 -8.88 -5.07
C LEU A 54 -3.76 -9.63 -6.16
N HIS A 55 -3.29 -9.51 -7.40
CA HIS A 55 -3.83 -10.26 -8.53
C HIS A 55 -3.13 -11.60 -8.68
N GLY A 56 -3.89 -12.63 -9.00
CA GLY A 56 -3.40 -13.97 -9.22
C GLY A 56 -4.12 -14.71 -10.36
N PRO A 57 -3.62 -15.88 -10.79
CA PRO A 57 -4.19 -16.62 -11.91
C PRO A 57 -5.55 -17.21 -11.56
N MET A 58 -6.51 -17.11 -12.49
CA MET A 58 -7.82 -17.77 -12.42
C MET A 58 -8.24 -18.20 -13.82
N GLY A 59 -8.01 -19.45 -14.15
CA GLY A 59 -8.28 -20.02 -15.49
C GLY A 59 -7.31 -19.54 -16.56
N SER A 60 -6.91 -18.28 -16.57
CA SER A 60 -5.93 -17.69 -17.48
C SER A 60 -4.96 -16.79 -16.71
N LYS A 61 -3.88 -16.35 -17.37
CA LYS A 61 -2.93 -15.40 -16.80
C LYS A 61 -3.62 -14.04 -16.59
N ASP A 62 -3.58 -13.54 -15.36
CA ASP A 62 -4.04 -12.19 -15.03
C ASP A 62 -2.97 -11.15 -15.47
N PRO A 63 -3.32 -10.06 -16.19
CA PRO A 63 -2.34 -9.08 -16.64
C PRO A 63 -1.63 -8.32 -15.51
N TYR A 64 -2.21 -8.29 -14.31
CA TYR A 64 -1.69 -7.59 -13.15
C TYR A 64 -1.02 -8.51 -12.12
N GLN A 65 -1.08 -9.84 -12.33
CA GLN A 65 -0.36 -10.78 -11.48
C GLN A 65 1.16 -10.61 -11.63
N THR A 66 1.88 -10.82 -10.55
CA THR A 66 3.33 -10.89 -10.51
C THR A 66 3.78 -12.23 -9.94
N ASN A 67 5.03 -12.65 -10.18
CA ASN A 67 5.58 -13.83 -9.52
C ASN A 67 5.55 -13.68 -8.00
N GLN A 68 5.73 -12.45 -7.51
CA GLN A 68 5.68 -12.13 -6.08
C GLN A 68 4.26 -12.24 -5.52
N SER A 69 3.22 -11.70 -6.21
CA SER A 69 1.84 -11.83 -5.74
C SER A 69 1.41 -13.28 -5.64
N ILE A 70 1.78 -14.12 -6.63
CA ILE A 70 1.50 -15.56 -6.63
C ILE A 70 2.22 -16.26 -5.46
N ALA A 71 3.48 -15.91 -5.22
CA ALA A 71 4.25 -16.52 -4.12
C ALA A 71 3.70 -16.11 -2.73
N ILE A 72 3.29 -14.85 -2.56
CA ILE A 72 2.60 -14.37 -1.34
C ILE A 72 1.29 -15.13 -1.13
N MET A 73 0.46 -15.25 -2.19
CA MET A 73 -0.79 -16.02 -2.13
C MET A 73 -0.55 -17.46 -1.68
N LYS A 74 0.47 -18.11 -2.26
CA LYS A 74 0.84 -19.48 -1.89
C LYS A 74 1.27 -19.58 -0.43
N ALA A 75 2.09 -18.62 0.03
CA ALA A 75 2.57 -18.60 1.41
C ALA A 75 1.46 -18.35 2.44
N LEU A 76 0.40 -17.62 2.04
CA LEU A 76 -0.79 -17.37 2.87
C LEU A 76 -1.92 -18.41 2.69
N GLY A 77 -1.67 -19.49 1.92
CA GLY A 77 -2.65 -20.54 1.71
C GLY A 77 -3.90 -20.12 0.94
N VAL A 78 -3.80 -19.09 0.09
CA VAL A 78 -4.92 -18.60 -0.73
C VAL A 78 -5.40 -19.68 -1.68
N ASN A 79 -6.68 -20.04 -1.60
CA ASN A 79 -7.29 -21.14 -2.36
C ASN A 79 -8.48 -20.72 -3.24
N GLY A 80 -8.79 -19.41 -3.31
CA GLY A 80 -9.92 -18.91 -4.11
C GLY A 80 -10.02 -17.39 -4.15
N TYR A 81 -11.02 -16.88 -4.86
CA TYR A 81 -11.33 -15.47 -4.99
C TYR A 81 -12.85 -15.22 -4.97
N PRO A 82 -13.33 -14.05 -4.50
CA PRO A 82 -12.61 -13.01 -3.78
C PRO A 82 -12.46 -13.34 -2.30
N ILE A 83 -11.26 -13.32 -1.78
CA ILE A 83 -10.98 -13.43 -0.34
C ILE A 83 -10.00 -12.36 0.10
N ALA A 84 -9.90 -12.09 1.41
CA ALA A 84 -8.94 -11.16 1.97
C ALA A 84 -8.45 -11.59 3.36
N THR A 85 -7.25 -11.15 3.74
CA THR A 85 -6.77 -11.16 5.12
C THR A 85 -6.95 -9.78 5.74
N PHE A 86 -7.10 -9.74 7.06
CA PHE A 86 -7.22 -8.53 7.86
C PHE A 86 -6.17 -8.57 8.96
N ASN A 87 -5.11 -7.75 8.84
CA ASN A 87 -3.90 -7.81 9.67
C ASN A 87 -3.29 -9.23 9.79
N ARG A 88 -3.57 -10.11 8.84
CA ARG A 88 -3.23 -11.55 8.91
C ARG A 88 -3.69 -12.20 10.21
N SER A 89 -4.77 -11.68 10.80
CA SER A 89 -5.39 -12.25 12.00
C SER A 89 -6.22 -13.47 11.66
N PHE A 90 -6.25 -14.43 12.58
CA PHE A 90 -7.12 -15.59 12.47
C PHE A 90 -8.51 -15.21 12.99
N ILE A 91 -9.52 -15.24 12.12
CA ILE A 91 -10.89 -14.85 12.43
C ILE A 91 -11.77 -16.09 12.30
N GLU A 92 -12.40 -16.49 13.38
CA GLU A 92 -13.25 -17.70 13.43
C GLU A 92 -12.52 -18.98 12.93
N GLY A 93 -11.22 -19.05 13.17
CA GLY A 93 -10.38 -20.19 12.77
C GLY A 93 -9.82 -20.13 11.35
N GLU A 94 -10.06 -19.04 10.61
CA GLU A 94 -9.61 -18.85 9.24
C GLU A 94 -8.75 -17.61 9.07
N LEU A 95 -7.67 -17.71 8.29
CA LEU A 95 -6.81 -16.58 7.95
C LEU A 95 -7.46 -15.66 6.90
N THR A 96 -8.29 -16.21 6.03
CA THR A 96 -8.89 -15.49 4.91
C THR A 96 -10.41 -15.49 5.01
N MET A 97 -11.02 -14.36 4.66
CA MET A 97 -12.48 -14.20 4.64
C MET A 97 -13.00 -13.97 3.22
N VAL A 98 -14.16 -14.55 2.92
CA VAL A 98 -14.84 -14.35 1.63
C VAL A 98 -15.38 -12.93 1.54
N MET A 99 -15.05 -12.23 0.43
CA MET A 99 -15.34 -10.80 0.25
C MET A 99 -16.54 -10.50 -0.66
N SER A 100 -17.27 -11.48 -1.15
CA SER A 100 -18.44 -11.25 -2.03
C SER A 100 -19.68 -10.71 -1.27
N ILE A 101 -19.48 -9.69 -0.46
CA ILE A 101 -20.49 -9.06 0.39
C ILE A 101 -21.39 -8.17 -0.47
N GLN A 102 -22.70 -8.40 -0.40
CA GLN A 102 -23.69 -7.64 -1.15
C GLN A 102 -24.01 -6.30 -0.46
N GLU A 103 -24.34 -5.25 -1.24
CA GLU A 103 -24.60 -3.90 -0.73
C GLU A 103 -25.62 -3.83 0.40
N LYS A 104 -26.68 -4.63 0.32
CA LYS A 104 -27.72 -4.70 1.36
C LYS A 104 -27.18 -5.12 2.74
N ASN A 105 -26.01 -5.77 2.79
CA ASN A 105 -25.36 -6.27 4.02
C ASN A 105 -24.21 -5.36 4.47
N TYR A 106 -23.94 -4.25 3.79
CA TYR A 106 -22.75 -3.41 4.06
C TYR A 106 -22.74 -2.84 5.49
N ALA A 107 -23.87 -2.41 6.01
CA ALA A 107 -23.91 -1.83 7.35
C ALA A 107 -23.54 -2.85 8.43
N GLU A 108 -24.08 -4.08 8.33
CA GLU A 108 -23.76 -5.18 9.24
C GLU A 108 -22.29 -5.62 9.09
N ALA A 109 -21.82 -5.78 7.86
CA ALA A 109 -20.44 -6.15 7.58
C ALA A 109 -19.44 -5.09 8.12
N VAL A 110 -19.69 -3.80 7.92
CA VAL A 110 -18.86 -2.72 8.49
C VAL A 110 -18.80 -2.80 10.02
N ALA A 111 -19.95 -3.06 10.68
CA ALA A 111 -19.98 -3.22 12.13
C ALA A 111 -19.15 -4.42 12.59
N SER A 112 -19.27 -5.56 11.88
CA SER A 112 -18.48 -6.77 12.15
C SER A 112 -16.99 -6.55 11.97
N PHE A 113 -16.56 -5.91 10.86
CA PHE A 113 -15.14 -5.60 10.63
C PHE A 113 -14.58 -4.60 11.65
N ASN A 114 -15.37 -3.61 12.08
CA ASN A 114 -14.96 -2.71 13.16
C ASN A 114 -14.70 -3.46 14.45
N LYS A 115 -15.55 -4.43 14.79
CA LYS A 115 -15.34 -5.29 15.97
C LYS A 115 -14.08 -6.14 15.82
N ILE A 116 -13.86 -6.76 14.65
CA ILE A 116 -12.65 -7.55 14.36
C ILE A 116 -11.38 -6.71 14.55
N PHE A 117 -11.33 -5.51 13.97
CA PHE A 117 -10.17 -4.63 14.12
C PHE A 117 -9.94 -4.22 15.57
N THR A 118 -11.00 -3.87 16.32
CA THR A 118 -10.88 -3.53 17.75
C THR A 118 -10.34 -4.72 18.54
N GLN A 119 -10.88 -5.91 18.36
CA GLN A 119 -10.40 -7.12 19.02
C GLN A 119 -8.94 -7.43 18.68
N THR A 120 -8.57 -7.32 17.38
CA THR A 120 -7.19 -7.54 16.95
C THR A 120 -6.23 -6.52 17.60
N ASP A 121 -6.62 -5.25 17.71
CA ASP A 121 -5.79 -4.23 18.32
C ASP A 121 -5.64 -4.42 19.85
N GLU A 122 -6.65 -4.97 20.51
CA GLU A 122 -6.62 -5.30 21.94
C GLU A 122 -5.78 -6.56 22.23
N GLU A 123 -5.92 -7.61 21.40
CA GLU A 123 -5.22 -8.88 21.59
C GLU A 123 -3.76 -8.84 21.09
N PHE A 124 -3.50 -8.05 20.04
CA PHE A 124 -2.20 -7.94 19.38
C PHE A 124 -1.81 -6.47 19.20
N PRO A 125 -1.49 -5.76 20.29
CA PRO A 125 -1.13 -4.36 20.23
C PRO A 125 0.17 -4.12 19.46
N ALA A 126 0.33 -2.90 18.92
CA ALA A 126 1.54 -2.51 18.21
C ALA A 126 2.67 -2.11 19.20
N PHE A 127 3.91 -2.44 18.84
CA PHE A 127 5.10 -2.13 19.66
C PHE A 127 6.14 -1.30 18.89
N VAL A 128 5.88 -0.99 17.63
CA VAL A 128 6.72 -0.12 16.81
C VAL A 128 5.84 0.80 15.97
N ASN A 129 6.20 2.08 15.87
CA ASN A 129 5.64 2.98 14.87
C ASN A 129 6.50 3.00 13.62
N LEU A 130 5.87 3.13 12.47
CA LEU A 130 6.53 3.21 11.16
C LEU A 130 6.37 4.61 10.58
N ASP A 131 7.49 5.26 10.27
CA ASP A 131 7.55 6.49 9.49
C ASP A 131 8.09 6.17 8.09
N ILE A 132 7.33 6.52 7.05
CA ILE A 132 7.63 6.17 5.67
C ILE A 132 7.81 7.46 4.88
N THR A 133 8.93 7.55 4.14
CA THR A 133 9.07 8.51 3.07
C THR A 133 9.24 7.78 1.74
N ALA A 134 8.50 8.20 0.72
CA ALA A 134 8.49 7.58 -0.59
C ALA A 134 8.57 8.67 -1.68
N ASN A 135 9.73 8.81 -2.31
CA ASN A 135 9.98 9.84 -3.30
C ASN A 135 10.37 9.20 -4.62
N ALA A 136 9.73 9.62 -5.70
CA ALA A 136 10.06 9.21 -7.06
C ALA A 136 10.67 10.37 -7.83
N ASP A 137 11.88 10.13 -8.36
CA ASP A 137 12.64 11.05 -9.18
C ASP A 137 13.16 10.34 -10.41
N LYS A 138 13.55 11.13 -11.44
CA LYS A 138 14.31 10.57 -12.55
C LYS A 138 15.74 10.28 -12.11
N ASP A 139 16.16 9.03 -12.28
CA ASP A 139 17.54 8.63 -12.08
C ASP A 139 18.44 9.37 -13.10
N ALA A 140 19.40 10.15 -12.61
CA ALA A 140 20.27 11.00 -13.42
C ALA A 140 21.15 10.22 -14.42
N GLY A 141 21.45 8.95 -14.14
CA GLY A 141 22.28 8.10 -15.00
C GLY A 141 21.50 7.36 -16.08
N THR A 142 20.27 6.97 -15.79
CA THR A 142 19.45 6.13 -16.69
C THR A 142 18.25 6.85 -17.30
N GLY A 143 17.85 8.00 -16.75
CA GLY A 143 16.64 8.74 -17.13
C GLY A 143 15.33 7.99 -16.82
N LYS A 144 15.40 6.86 -16.11
CA LYS A 144 14.24 6.10 -15.64
C LYS A 144 13.68 6.68 -14.35
N ASP A 145 12.41 6.52 -14.14
CA ASP A 145 11.81 6.89 -12.87
C ASP A 145 12.24 5.89 -11.78
N LYS A 146 12.77 6.41 -10.69
CA LYS A 146 13.26 5.63 -9.55
C LYS A 146 12.57 6.05 -8.28
N LEU A 147 11.94 5.10 -7.61
CA LEU A 147 11.35 5.28 -6.28
C LEU A 147 12.41 4.99 -5.22
N VAL A 148 12.59 5.91 -4.29
CA VAL A 148 13.38 5.72 -3.07
C VAL A 148 12.44 5.73 -1.89
N VAL A 149 12.44 4.63 -1.15
CA VAL A 149 11.62 4.43 0.06
C VAL A 149 12.53 4.37 1.27
N LYS A 150 12.22 5.15 2.30
CA LYS A 150 12.85 5.01 3.62
C LYS A 150 11.77 4.65 4.62
N VAL A 151 12.03 3.62 5.41
CA VAL A 151 11.16 3.18 6.50
C VAL A 151 11.95 3.28 7.79
N LYS A 152 11.46 4.10 8.73
CA LYS A 152 12.00 4.19 10.09
C LYS A 152 11.03 3.55 11.06
N GLY A 153 11.53 2.64 11.87
CA GLY A 153 10.80 2.07 12.99
C GLY A 153 11.22 2.73 14.29
N THR A 154 10.25 3.17 15.09
CA THR A 154 10.48 3.66 16.46
C THR A 154 9.70 2.78 17.41
N GLY A 155 10.41 1.91 18.11
CA GLY A 155 9.82 0.93 19.02
C GLY A 155 9.66 1.48 20.44
N VAL A 156 8.75 0.86 21.19
CA VAL A 156 8.69 0.99 22.64
C VAL A 156 9.91 0.28 23.26
N LYS A 157 10.16 0.51 24.55
CA LYS A 157 11.25 -0.17 25.28
C LYS A 157 11.13 -1.70 25.10
N SER A 158 12.23 -2.35 24.74
CA SER A 158 12.32 -3.79 24.48
C SER A 158 11.57 -4.28 23.25
N ALA A 159 11.13 -3.40 22.35
CA ALA A 159 10.46 -3.79 21.09
C ALA A 159 11.33 -4.73 20.26
N ALA A 160 12.65 -4.50 20.19
CA ALA A 160 13.58 -5.35 19.44
C ALA A 160 13.60 -6.80 19.94
N ASP A 161 13.48 -7.01 21.25
CA ASP A 161 13.45 -8.37 21.84
C ASP A 161 12.13 -9.08 21.53
N PHE A 162 10.99 -8.36 21.68
CA PHE A 162 9.66 -8.91 21.41
C PHE A 162 9.43 -9.18 19.93
N LEU A 163 9.96 -8.33 19.05
CA LEU A 163 9.80 -8.43 17.60
C LEU A 163 11.01 -9.09 16.90
N LYS A 164 11.86 -9.80 17.63
CA LYS A 164 13.08 -10.44 17.08
C LYS A 164 12.83 -11.41 15.93
N ASP A 165 11.68 -12.10 15.95
CA ASP A 165 11.25 -13.06 14.92
C ASP A 165 10.34 -12.44 13.87
N TYR A 166 10.10 -11.12 13.96
CA TYR A 166 9.34 -10.35 12.99
C TYR A 166 10.26 -9.82 11.88
N ALA A 167 9.63 -9.50 10.78
CA ALA A 167 10.29 -9.00 9.58
C ALA A 167 9.62 -7.73 9.07
N LEU A 168 10.37 -6.94 8.31
CA LEU A 168 9.84 -5.79 7.57
C LEU A 168 9.36 -6.25 6.19
N TYR A 169 8.16 -5.81 5.82
CA TYR A 169 7.58 -5.94 4.49
C TYR A 169 7.32 -4.55 3.92
N VAL A 170 7.64 -4.35 2.64
CA VAL A 170 7.38 -3.09 1.94
C VAL A 170 6.79 -3.38 0.58
N TYR A 171 5.53 -3.03 0.39
CA TYR A 171 4.78 -3.21 -0.85
C TYR A 171 4.61 -1.88 -1.58
N VAL A 172 4.63 -1.94 -2.90
CA VAL A 172 4.23 -0.84 -3.79
C VAL A 172 2.89 -1.21 -4.42
N THR A 173 1.92 -0.30 -4.35
CA THR A 173 0.65 -0.41 -5.04
C THR A 173 0.46 0.73 -6.03
N GLU A 174 -0.44 0.55 -7.00
CA GLU A 174 -0.79 1.56 -7.99
C GLU A 174 -2.30 1.64 -8.15
N ASP A 175 -2.80 2.88 -8.24
CA ASP A 175 -4.21 3.20 -8.49
C ASP A 175 -4.46 3.60 -9.94
N GLY A 176 -5.74 3.54 -10.34
CA GLY A 176 -6.19 4.09 -11.62
C GLY A 176 -5.78 3.27 -12.85
N ILE A 177 -5.43 2.00 -12.69
CA ILE A 177 -5.08 1.15 -13.82
C ILE A 177 -6.36 0.77 -14.58
N VAL A 178 -6.46 1.19 -15.83
CA VAL A 178 -7.64 0.91 -16.67
C VAL A 178 -7.43 -0.35 -17.48
N GLY A 179 -8.32 -1.33 -17.29
CA GLY A 179 -8.25 -2.60 -18.01
C GLY A 179 -9.52 -3.43 -17.91
N PRO A 180 -9.54 -4.64 -18.48
CA PRO A 180 -10.71 -5.49 -18.43
C PRO A 180 -10.91 -6.12 -17.04
N GLN A 181 -12.19 -6.33 -16.69
CA GLN A 181 -12.60 -7.07 -15.50
C GLN A 181 -13.95 -7.75 -15.77
N ILE A 182 -14.09 -9.00 -15.37
CA ILE A 182 -15.41 -9.65 -15.36
C ILE A 182 -16.16 -9.24 -14.09
N ASP A 183 -17.37 -8.70 -14.24
CA ASP A 183 -18.27 -8.36 -13.15
C ASP A 183 -19.65 -8.99 -13.42
N LYS A 184 -20.08 -9.88 -12.53
CA LYS A 184 -21.38 -10.60 -12.64
C LYS A 184 -21.59 -11.24 -14.02
N GLY A 185 -20.54 -11.85 -14.55
CA GLY A 185 -20.56 -12.53 -15.85
C GLY A 185 -20.40 -11.62 -17.08
N GLN A 186 -20.29 -10.31 -16.89
CA GLN A 186 -20.07 -9.36 -17.99
C GLN A 186 -18.65 -8.82 -18.01
N THR A 187 -18.05 -8.63 -19.16
CA THR A 187 -16.74 -8.03 -19.30
C THR A 187 -16.84 -6.51 -19.35
N ILE A 188 -16.32 -5.85 -18.31
CA ILE A 188 -16.16 -4.40 -18.25
C ILE A 188 -14.79 -4.06 -18.85
N LYS A 189 -14.74 -3.54 -20.06
CA LYS A 189 -13.48 -3.29 -20.80
C LYS A 189 -12.62 -2.18 -20.18
N LYS A 190 -13.22 -1.21 -19.53
CA LYS A 190 -12.57 -0.05 -18.91
C LYS A 190 -12.85 0.00 -17.39
N TYR A 191 -12.63 -1.11 -16.73
CA TYR A 191 -12.67 -1.15 -15.27
C TYR A 191 -11.45 -0.44 -14.70
N VAL A 192 -11.60 0.29 -13.60
CA VAL A 192 -10.51 0.98 -12.91
C VAL A 192 -10.06 0.12 -11.72
N HIS A 193 -8.86 -0.43 -11.82
CA HIS A 193 -8.23 -1.18 -10.73
C HIS A 193 -7.45 -0.23 -9.84
N ASN A 194 -7.72 -0.28 -8.55
CA ASN A 194 -7.04 0.51 -7.53
C ASN A 194 -6.37 -0.39 -6.50
N ASN A 195 -5.43 0.16 -5.74
CA ASN A 195 -4.65 -0.55 -4.72
C ASN A 195 -3.91 -1.78 -5.28
N THR A 196 -3.68 -1.82 -6.59
CA THR A 196 -3.11 -2.98 -7.28
C THR A 196 -1.65 -3.18 -6.87
N PHE A 197 -1.33 -4.33 -6.29
CA PHE A 197 0.03 -4.70 -5.94
C PHE A 197 0.94 -4.73 -7.18
N ARG A 198 2.05 -4.00 -7.14
CA ARG A 198 3.03 -3.94 -8.23
C ARG A 198 4.34 -4.64 -7.88
N GLN A 199 4.82 -4.44 -6.65
CA GLN A 199 6.13 -4.94 -6.21
C GLN A 199 6.18 -5.10 -4.69
N CYS A 200 6.87 -6.13 -4.22
CA CYS A 200 7.43 -6.22 -2.88
C CYS A 200 8.90 -5.80 -2.96
N LEU A 201 9.27 -4.74 -2.26
CA LEU A 201 10.65 -4.22 -2.26
C LEU A 201 11.58 -5.00 -1.34
N THR A 202 11.02 -5.64 -0.32
CA THR A 202 11.68 -6.60 0.55
C THR A 202 11.62 -8.01 -0.05
N ASN A 203 12.24 -8.99 0.59
CA ASN A 203 11.90 -10.38 0.32
C ASN A 203 10.40 -10.60 0.59
N ILE A 204 9.72 -11.42 -0.23
CA ILE A 204 8.29 -11.73 -0.04
C ILE A 204 8.00 -12.44 1.29
N TYR A 205 9.00 -13.07 1.87
CA TYR A 205 8.94 -13.72 3.19
C TYR A 205 9.32 -12.76 4.34
N GLY A 206 9.62 -11.49 4.03
CA GLY A 206 10.06 -10.44 4.93
C GLY A 206 11.59 -10.34 5.03
N ASP A 207 12.09 -9.12 5.16
CA ASP A 207 13.49 -8.83 5.45
C ASP A 207 13.73 -8.79 6.96
N ASN A 208 14.90 -9.27 7.40
CA ASN A 208 15.31 -9.08 8.78
C ASN A 208 15.36 -7.60 9.16
N ILE A 209 14.86 -7.28 10.32
CA ILE A 209 14.96 -5.92 10.86
C ILE A 209 16.31 -5.77 11.56
N ASN A 210 17.12 -4.83 11.09
CA ASN A 210 18.39 -4.49 11.72
C ASN A 210 18.14 -3.47 12.84
N TRP A 211 17.80 -3.96 14.02
CA TRP A 211 17.53 -3.14 15.19
C TRP A 211 18.79 -2.41 15.66
N ASN A 212 18.63 -1.11 15.99
CA ASN A 212 19.61 -0.30 16.69
C ASN A 212 18.95 0.23 17.99
N GLY A 213 19.20 -0.47 19.11
CA GLY A 213 18.31 -0.40 20.26
C GLY A 213 16.91 -0.87 19.85
N ASP A 214 15.89 -0.11 20.21
CA ASP A 214 14.50 -0.38 19.82
C ASP A 214 14.07 0.33 18.53
N ASN A 215 15.01 0.83 17.72
CA ASN A 215 14.74 1.55 16.49
C ASN A 215 15.40 0.86 15.27
N PHE A 216 14.91 1.16 14.09
CA PHE A 216 15.56 0.76 12.83
C PHE A 216 15.34 1.80 11.72
N ASP A 217 16.21 1.79 10.72
CA ASP A 217 16.11 2.59 9.50
C ASP A 217 16.49 1.71 8.31
N GLN A 218 15.63 1.62 7.31
CA GLN A 218 15.90 0.86 6.10
C GLN A 218 15.56 1.68 4.87
N GLN A 219 16.47 1.69 3.88
CA GLN A 219 16.24 2.32 2.60
C GLN A 219 16.15 1.25 1.51
N LEU A 220 15.15 1.38 0.66
CA LEU A 220 14.84 0.50 -0.46
C LEU A 220 14.66 1.33 -1.73
N THR A 221 14.89 0.73 -2.87
CA THR A 221 14.73 1.40 -4.17
C THR A 221 13.94 0.53 -5.14
N TYR A 222 13.24 1.18 -6.06
CA TYR A 222 12.49 0.51 -7.14
C TYR A 222 12.63 1.30 -8.44
N ASP A 223 13.16 0.65 -9.46
CA ASP A 223 13.16 1.21 -10.81
C ASP A 223 11.77 1.03 -11.39
N ILE A 224 11.03 2.14 -11.54
CA ILE A 224 9.63 2.10 -11.96
C ILE A 224 9.55 1.74 -13.44
N PRO A 225 8.85 0.66 -13.81
CA PRO A 225 8.60 0.31 -15.22
C PRO A 225 7.84 1.40 -15.95
N LYS A 226 8.06 1.53 -17.26
CA LYS A 226 7.45 2.60 -18.09
C LYS A 226 5.92 2.55 -18.18
N ASP A 227 5.33 1.39 -17.92
CA ASP A 227 3.88 1.15 -17.91
C ASP A 227 3.24 1.42 -16.54
N GLN A 228 4.02 1.93 -15.57
CA GLN A 228 3.56 2.29 -14.24
C GLN A 228 3.71 3.79 -13.99
N LEU A 229 2.79 4.36 -13.22
CA LEU A 229 2.73 5.80 -12.94
C LEU A 229 3.05 6.10 -11.48
N ALA A 230 4.25 6.64 -11.22
CA ALA A 230 4.71 7.01 -9.88
C ALA A 230 3.70 7.87 -9.10
N ALA A 231 3.03 8.81 -9.78
CA ALA A 231 2.04 9.71 -9.18
C ALA A 231 0.78 9.00 -8.65
N ASN A 232 0.54 7.75 -9.08
CA ASN A 232 -0.58 6.93 -8.66
C ASN A 232 -0.16 5.84 -7.66
N MET A 233 1.11 5.84 -7.23
CA MET A 233 1.63 4.80 -6.35
C MET A 233 1.49 5.15 -4.88
N HIS A 234 1.36 4.08 -4.09
CA HIS A 234 1.46 4.12 -2.63
C HIS A 234 2.50 3.09 -2.17
N VAL A 235 3.11 3.39 -1.02
CA VAL A 235 3.99 2.46 -0.32
C VAL A 235 3.31 2.02 0.97
N VAL A 236 3.18 0.71 1.15
CA VAL A 236 2.67 0.08 2.37
C VAL A 236 3.82 -0.64 3.04
N ALA A 237 4.20 -0.22 4.24
CA ALA A 237 5.18 -0.93 5.05
C ALA A 237 4.51 -1.53 6.28
N PHE A 238 4.89 -2.74 6.63
CA PHE A 238 4.39 -3.41 7.83
C PHE A 238 5.41 -4.33 8.46
N VAL A 239 5.27 -4.54 9.75
CA VAL A 239 6.08 -5.46 10.57
C VAL A 239 5.20 -6.64 10.96
N ALA A 240 5.61 -7.83 10.59
CA ALA A 240 4.87 -9.07 10.83
C ALA A 240 5.83 -10.25 10.96
N PRO A 241 5.39 -11.39 11.51
CA PRO A 241 6.17 -12.62 11.48
C PRO A 241 6.54 -13.02 10.05
N LYS A 242 7.66 -13.74 9.89
CA LYS A 242 8.12 -14.19 8.58
C LYS A 242 7.16 -15.20 7.95
N LEU A 243 6.76 -14.93 6.71
CA LEU A 243 6.02 -15.90 5.90
C LEU A 243 6.90 -17.11 5.54
N GLY A 244 6.26 -18.26 5.34
CA GLY A 244 6.94 -19.48 4.88
C GLY A 244 7.89 -20.12 5.91
N ASN A 245 7.94 -19.61 7.13
CA ASN A 245 8.61 -20.27 8.23
C ASN A 245 7.71 -21.39 8.77
N SER A 246 8.10 -22.63 8.55
CA SER A 246 7.34 -23.80 9.02
C SER A 246 7.21 -23.89 10.55
N ALA A 247 8.02 -23.14 11.29
CA ALA A 247 7.93 -23.05 12.74
C ALA A 247 6.91 -22.01 13.23
N THR A 248 6.41 -21.12 12.34
CA THR A 248 5.38 -20.12 12.67
C THR A 248 4.02 -20.61 12.17
N PRO A 249 3.09 -20.96 13.06
CA PRO A 249 1.74 -21.34 12.66
C PRO A 249 1.02 -20.19 11.91
N MET A 250 0.10 -20.54 11.01
CA MET A 250 -0.68 -19.52 10.27
C MET A 250 -1.49 -18.62 11.22
N SER A 251 -1.90 -19.11 12.39
CA SER A 251 -2.58 -18.34 13.44
C SER A 251 -1.70 -17.30 14.14
N GLU A 252 -0.39 -17.36 13.95
CA GLU A 252 0.56 -16.44 14.58
C GLU A 252 1.14 -15.40 13.60
N LEU A 253 0.55 -15.27 12.40
CA LEU A 253 1.02 -14.33 11.37
C LEU A 253 0.55 -12.89 11.58
N VAL A 254 -0.05 -12.58 12.71
CA VAL A 254 -0.67 -11.27 12.97
C VAL A 254 0.33 -10.14 12.80
N VAL A 255 -0.05 -9.16 12.00
CA VAL A 255 0.75 -7.96 11.73
C VAL A 255 0.85 -7.12 13.00
N ASN A 256 2.06 -6.74 13.41
CA ASN A 256 2.28 -5.85 14.56
C ASN A 256 1.92 -4.41 14.25
N GLN A 257 2.44 -3.86 13.15
CA GLN A 257 2.18 -2.48 12.74
C GLN A 257 2.15 -2.37 11.24
N THR A 258 1.32 -1.46 10.73
CA THR A 258 1.23 -1.09 9.31
C THR A 258 1.15 0.42 9.17
N ASN A 259 1.84 0.96 8.18
CA ASN A 259 1.63 2.33 7.71
C ASN A 259 1.64 2.40 6.18
N MET A 260 1.07 3.47 5.62
CA MET A 260 0.92 3.68 4.18
C MET A 260 1.04 5.16 3.84
N VAL A 261 1.79 5.47 2.78
CA VAL A 261 1.94 6.83 2.25
C VAL A 261 1.80 6.83 0.72
N ALA A 262 1.31 7.93 0.17
CA ALA A 262 1.39 8.17 -1.27
C ALA A 262 2.83 8.48 -1.69
N VAL A 263 3.21 8.08 -2.90
CA VAL A 263 4.50 8.44 -3.48
C VAL A 263 4.50 9.92 -3.85
N THR A 264 5.51 10.65 -3.36
CA THR A 264 5.78 12.03 -3.76
C THR A 264 6.62 12.00 -5.04
N VAL A 265 6.07 12.52 -6.11
CA VAL A 265 6.84 12.72 -7.35
C VAL A 265 7.48 14.10 -7.26
N THR A 266 8.80 14.15 -7.16
CA THR A 266 9.52 15.40 -7.31
C THR A 266 9.45 15.75 -8.79
N ALA A 267 8.68 16.79 -9.14
CA ALA A 267 8.76 17.37 -10.47
C ALA A 267 10.21 17.80 -10.66
N GLY A 268 10.96 17.04 -11.45
CA GLY A 268 12.28 17.46 -11.86
C GLY A 268 12.11 18.87 -12.42
N ILE A 269 12.87 19.83 -11.89
CA ILE A 269 13.13 21.05 -12.63
C ILE A 269 13.90 20.55 -13.85
N GLU A 270 13.17 20.26 -14.94
CA GLU A 270 13.84 20.21 -16.22
C GLU A 270 14.50 21.59 -16.36
N ASN A 271 15.83 21.62 -16.24
CA ASN A 271 16.61 22.73 -16.74
C ASN A 271 16.23 22.83 -18.23
N THR A 272 15.24 23.64 -18.52
CA THR A 272 14.87 23.98 -19.90
C THR A 272 16.01 24.80 -20.48
N ASN A 273 17.02 24.09 -21.00
CA ASN A 273 17.77 24.64 -22.11
C ASN A 273 16.75 24.84 -23.23
N ALA A 274 16.60 26.09 -23.62
CA ALA A 274 15.60 26.62 -24.51
C ALA A 274 15.57 25.85 -25.85
N ASP A 275 14.50 25.06 -26.05
CA ASP A 275 14.02 24.75 -27.37
C ASP A 275 12.77 25.61 -27.63
N ALA A 276 12.69 26.18 -28.82
CA ALA A 276 11.73 27.21 -29.24
C ALA A 276 10.22 26.79 -29.12
N ASP A 277 9.93 25.56 -28.75
CA ASP A 277 8.56 25.04 -28.56
C ASP A 277 8.03 25.12 -27.11
N ASN A 278 8.84 25.59 -26.16
CA ASN A 278 8.48 25.73 -24.74
C ASN A 278 8.06 27.15 -24.34
N GLU A 279 7.58 27.96 -25.29
CA GLU A 279 7.02 29.26 -24.99
C GLU A 279 5.78 29.16 -24.09
N ILE A 280 5.80 29.84 -22.93
CA ILE A 280 4.67 29.89 -22.01
C ILE A 280 3.60 30.81 -22.60
N VAL A 281 2.46 30.26 -22.98
CA VAL A 281 1.33 31.02 -23.54
C VAL A 281 0.32 31.46 -22.50
N ALA A 282 0.26 30.83 -21.34
CA ALA A 282 -0.60 31.21 -20.25
C ALA A 282 -0.13 30.65 -18.90
N ARG A 283 -0.41 31.38 -17.83
CA ARG A 283 -0.17 30.98 -16.46
C ARG A 283 -1.42 31.20 -15.64
N TYR A 284 -1.72 30.27 -14.70
CA TYR A 284 -2.90 30.33 -13.85
C TYR A 284 -2.50 30.04 -12.40
N ASN A 285 -3.21 30.63 -11.44
CA ASN A 285 -3.14 30.24 -10.04
C ASN A 285 -4.00 28.99 -9.74
N LEU A 286 -3.97 28.49 -8.51
CA LEU A 286 -4.75 27.31 -8.09
C LEU A 286 -6.28 27.51 -8.21
N ALA A 287 -6.76 28.77 -8.18
CA ALA A 287 -8.17 29.09 -8.37
C ALA A 287 -8.58 29.15 -9.85
N GLY A 288 -7.65 28.82 -10.78
CA GLY A 288 -7.90 28.86 -12.23
C GLY A 288 -7.88 30.27 -12.85
N GLN A 289 -7.53 31.31 -12.10
CA GLN A 289 -7.43 32.67 -12.60
C GLN A 289 -6.13 32.83 -13.37
N LYS A 290 -6.19 33.46 -14.55
CA LYS A 290 -5.01 33.78 -15.35
C LYS A 290 -4.16 34.85 -14.65
N ILE A 291 -2.86 34.61 -14.59
CA ILE A 291 -1.87 35.52 -13.98
C ILE A 291 -0.75 35.82 -14.99
N ASP A 292 -0.29 37.07 -15.03
CA ASP A 292 0.71 37.51 -16.01
C ASP A 292 2.15 37.21 -15.53
N THR A 293 2.35 37.09 -14.24
CA THR A 293 3.67 36.80 -13.62
C THR A 293 3.60 35.61 -12.69
N ALA A 294 4.73 34.92 -12.49
CA ALA A 294 4.83 33.85 -11.55
C ALA A 294 4.58 34.32 -10.12
N GLN A 295 3.65 33.68 -9.42
CA GLN A 295 3.33 33.97 -8.02
C GLN A 295 3.93 32.90 -7.11
N LYS A 296 4.32 33.26 -5.89
CA LYS A 296 4.79 32.31 -4.89
C LYS A 296 3.74 31.21 -4.64
N GLY A 297 4.19 29.97 -4.63
CA GLY A 297 3.35 28.79 -4.50
C GLY A 297 3.14 28.07 -5.84
N VAL A 298 2.01 27.33 -5.96
CA VAL A 298 1.71 26.52 -7.15
C VAL A 298 1.12 27.38 -8.27
N ASN A 299 1.77 27.34 -9.44
CA ASN A 299 1.28 27.94 -10.68
C ASN A 299 0.97 26.81 -11.69
N ILE A 300 -0.08 26.96 -12.49
CA ILE A 300 -0.40 26.10 -13.62
C ILE A 300 0.07 26.83 -14.88
N VAL A 301 0.99 26.22 -15.61
CA VAL A 301 1.62 26.83 -16.79
C VAL A 301 1.20 26.05 -18.04
N LYS A 302 0.66 26.78 -19.03
CA LYS A 302 0.34 26.24 -20.36
C LYS A 302 1.40 26.69 -21.37
N TYR A 303 1.94 25.74 -22.10
CA TYR A 303 2.94 25.94 -23.15
C TYR A 303 2.32 25.99 -24.55
N LYS A 304 3.04 26.56 -25.52
CA LYS A 304 2.60 26.71 -26.91
C LYS A 304 2.32 25.36 -27.59
N ASN A 305 3.05 24.32 -27.22
CA ASN A 305 2.84 22.95 -27.66
C ASN A 305 1.61 22.24 -27.06
N GLY A 306 0.79 22.96 -26.29
CA GLY A 306 -0.42 22.45 -25.62
C GLY A 306 -0.17 21.75 -24.28
N LYS A 307 1.08 21.53 -23.87
CA LYS A 307 1.44 20.92 -22.57
C LYS A 307 1.02 21.84 -21.44
N VAL A 308 0.46 21.26 -20.36
CA VAL A 308 0.10 21.97 -19.12
C VAL A 308 0.86 21.35 -17.96
N MET A 309 1.53 22.18 -17.17
CA MET A 309 2.33 21.74 -16.02
C MET A 309 2.03 22.54 -14.75
N LYS A 310 2.14 21.91 -13.59
CA LYS A 310 2.16 22.58 -12.28
C LYS A 310 3.62 22.93 -11.94
N VAL A 311 3.88 24.19 -11.64
CA VAL A 311 5.20 24.71 -11.29
C VAL A 311 5.13 25.34 -9.91
N ILE A 312 6.03 24.96 -9.00
CA ILE A 312 6.12 25.57 -7.67
C ILE A 312 7.13 26.70 -7.76
N VAL A 313 6.70 27.92 -7.44
CA VAL A 313 7.53 29.12 -7.34
C VAL A 313 7.83 29.37 -5.86
N LYS A 314 9.11 29.38 -5.49
CA LYS A 314 9.59 29.58 -4.11
C LYS A 314 9.52 31.03 -3.66
#